data_a6d722f1961d642ec39fa9b4292f40db
#
_entry.id   a6d722f1961d642ec39fa9b4292f40db
#
_cell.length_a   1.000
_cell.length_b   1.000
_cell.length_c   1.000
_cell.angle_alpha   90.00
_cell.angle_beta   90.00
_cell.angle_gamma   90.00
#
_symmetry.space_group_name_H-M   'P 1'
#
loop_
_entity.id
_entity.type
_entity.pdbx_description
1 polymer ?
#
loop_
_entity_poly.entity_id
_entity_poly.type
_entity_poly.pdbx_seq_one_letter_code
_entity_poly.pdbx_strand_id
1 'polypeptide(L)'
;VITYTEGQGDILDYYLDAKCVVELTIGSNVAYINGVASTLDAAPINRNDRIMLPVRFLANAFGVSDDGIKWDAATRTATLSSGSVTVLVTIDEPQMTVNGEAVALDSPAIIENNRTYLPVRAIANALGVSNDNITWDATTNTATLIK
;
A
#
# COMPACT_ATOMS: atom_id res chain seq x y z
N VAL A 1 9.82 -21.80 18.09
CA VAL A 1 10.23 -21.60 18.13
C VAL A 1 10.72 -21.56 17.93
N ILE A 2 10.95 -21.46 17.72
CA ILE A 2 11.46 -21.40 17.63
C ILE A 2 11.79 -21.22 18.34
N THR A 3 11.92 -21.43 18.79
CA THR A 3 12.34 -21.20 19.56
C THR A 3 12.90 -20.66 19.97
N TYR A 4 13.05 -20.68 20.64
CA TYR A 4 13.87 -20.05 21.01
C TYR A 4 14.34 -20.14 22.09
N THR A 5 14.88 -20.58 22.33
CA THR A 5 15.57 -20.32 23.37
C THR A 5 15.35 -18.96 23.71
N GLU A 6 15.77 -18.39 24.70
CA GLU A 6 15.51 -17.15 25.02
C GLU A 6 15.99 -16.23 24.04
N GLY A 7 17.16 -15.98 23.86
CA GLY A 7 17.63 -15.07 22.87
C GLY A 7 17.05 -15.40 21.54
N GLN A 8 16.82 -16.65 21.31
CA GLN A 8 16.22 -17.05 20.06
C GLN A 8 14.78 -16.68 20.01
N GLY A 9 14.09 -16.67 21.10
CA GLY A 9 12.73 -16.23 21.14
C GLY A 9 12.64 -14.78 20.69
N ASP A 10 13.55 -13.97 21.15
CA ASP A 10 13.54 -12.58 20.77
C ASP A 10 13.86 -12.40 19.30
N ILE A 11 14.77 -13.17 18.78
CA ILE A 11 15.09 -13.11 17.35
C ILE A 11 13.91 -13.56 16.52
N LEU A 12 13.24 -14.58 16.95
CA LEU A 12 12.08 -15.07 16.25
C LEU A 12 10.99 -14.03 16.24
N ASP A 13 10.76 -13.36 17.35
CA ASP A 13 9.78 -12.29 17.42
C ASP A 13 10.14 -11.17 16.48
N TYR A 14 11.40 -10.86 16.37
CA TYR A 14 11.85 -9.83 15.44
C TYR A 14 11.47 -10.21 14.01
N TYR A 15 11.68 -11.44 13.61
CA TYR A 15 11.32 -11.86 12.26
C TYR A 15 9.83 -11.98 12.06
N LEU A 16 9.10 -12.36 13.08
CA LEU A 16 7.66 -12.47 12.97
C LEU A 16 6.97 -11.13 12.93
N ASP A 17 7.49 -10.18 13.68
CA ASP A 17 6.97 -8.86 13.67
C ASP A 17 7.49 -8.09 12.53
N ALA A 18 8.20 -8.71 11.76
CA ALA A 18 8.88 -8.07 10.88
C ALA A 18 8.13 -7.62 9.91
N LYS A 19 8.44 -7.44 9.21
CA LYS A 19 8.37 -6.72 8.16
C LYS A 19 7.54 -7.37 7.17
N CYS A 20 6.62 -6.65 6.67
CA CYS A 20 5.95 -6.98 5.44
C CYS A 20 6.70 -6.25 4.34
N VAL A 21 7.38 -6.98 3.49
CA VAL A 21 8.16 -6.40 2.39
C VAL A 21 7.38 -6.59 1.10
N VAL A 22 7.01 -5.48 0.48
CA VAL A 22 6.23 -5.50 -0.77
C VAL A 22 7.09 -4.92 -1.88
N GLU A 23 7.21 -5.65 -2.99
CA GLU A 23 7.97 -5.20 -4.15
C GLU A 23 7.03 -5.08 -5.34
N LEU A 24 7.01 -3.91 -5.96
CA LEU A 24 6.13 -3.59 -7.07
C LEU A 24 6.96 -3.08 -8.23
N THR A 25 6.69 -3.60 -9.42
CA THR A 25 7.40 -3.16 -10.62
C THR A 25 6.42 -2.52 -11.58
N ILE A 26 6.75 -1.32 -12.06
CA ILE A 26 5.91 -0.60 -13.01
C ILE A 26 5.72 -1.46 -14.25
N GLY A 27 4.47 -1.62 -14.66
CA GLY A 27 4.14 -2.38 -15.87
C GLY A 27 4.03 -3.88 -15.66
N SER A 28 4.35 -4.39 -14.47
CA SER A 28 4.28 -5.83 -14.22
C SER A 28 3.05 -6.14 -13.37
N ASN A 29 2.29 -7.15 -13.77
CA ASN A 29 1.14 -7.58 -12.97
C ASN A 29 1.52 -8.63 -11.92
N VAL A 30 2.81 -8.78 -11.64
CA VAL A 30 3.27 -9.65 -10.57
C VAL A 30 4.01 -8.80 -9.55
N ALA A 31 3.58 -8.89 -8.30
CA ALA A 31 4.25 -8.23 -7.19
C ALA A 31 4.73 -9.32 -6.25
N TYR A 32 5.61 -8.94 -5.31
CA TYR A 32 6.12 -9.91 -4.35
C TYR A 32 5.82 -9.40 -2.94
N ILE A 33 5.29 -10.28 -2.11
CA ILE A 33 5.06 -10.00 -0.69
C ILE A 33 5.93 -11.00 0.06
N ASN A 34 6.94 -10.50 0.75
CA ASN A 34 7.92 -11.32 1.48
C ASN A 34 8.51 -12.39 0.57
N GLY A 35 8.80 -12.01 -0.68
CA GLY A 35 9.42 -12.92 -1.64
C GLY A 35 8.47 -13.86 -2.35
N VAL A 36 7.19 -13.82 -2.04
CA VAL A 36 6.19 -14.71 -2.65
C VAL A 36 5.43 -13.93 -3.73
N ALA A 37 5.39 -14.49 -4.92
CA ALA A 37 4.73 -13.85 -6.05
C ALA A 37 3.22 -13.75 -5.83
N SER A 38 2.68 -12.62 -6.21
CA SER A 38 1.24 -12.36 -6.14
C SER A 38 0.82 -11.69 -7.42
N THR A 39 -0.26 -12.17 -8.02
CA THR A 39 -0.75 -11.62 -9.28
C THR A 39 -1.69 -10.44 -9.00
N LEU A 40 -1.47 -9.33 -9.70
CA LEU A 40 -2.29 -8.14 -9.58
C LEU A 40 -3.34 -8.13 -10.68
N ASP A 41 -4.52 -7.56 -10.38
CA ASP A 41 -5.54 -7.37 -11.40
C ASP A 41 -5.07 -6.40 -12.46
N ALA A 42 -4.24 -5.45 -12.07
CA ALA A 42 -3.69 -4.46 -12.98
C ALA A 42 -2.31 -4.05 -12.48
N ALA A 43 -1.41 -3.79 -13.41
CA ALA A 43 -0.04 -3.44 -13.07
C ALA A 43 0.05 -2.03 -12.46
N PRO A 44 1.05 -1.78 -11.63
CA PRO A 44 1.33 -0.41 -11.19
C PRO A 44 1.66 0.47 -12.39
N ILE A 45 1.27 1.72 -12.32
CA ILE A 45 1.54 2.67 -13.39
C ILE A 45 2.26 3.89 -12.81
N ASN A 46 2.88 4.65 -13.71
CA ASN A 46 3.49 5.92 -13.34
C ASN A 46 2.60 7.04 -13.87
N ARG A 47 2.17 7.94 -13.00
CA ARG A 47 1.38 9.08 -13.42
C ARG A 47 1.94 10.31 -12.74
N ASN A 48 2.41 11.27 -13.55
CA ASN A 48 2.99 12.52 -13.04
C ASN A 48 4.17 12.23 -12.09
N ASP A 49 5.02 11.26 -12.47
CA ASP A 49 6.18 10.85 -11.69
C ASP A 49 5.80 10.26 -10.33
N ARG A 50 4.59 9.73 -10.20
CA ARG A 50 4.15 9.03 -9.00
C ARG A 50 3.73 7.63 -9.36
N ILE A 51 4.09 6.68 -8.51
CA ILE A 51 3.67 5.30 -8.70
C ILE A 51 2.25 5.17 -8.19
N MET A 52 1.37 4.68 -9.05
CA MET A 52 -0.04 4.48 -8.71
C MET A 52 -0.33 2.98 -8.77
N LEU A 53 -1.12 2.51 -7.84
CA LEU A 53 -1.44 1.09 -7.74
C LEU A 53 -2.92 0.91 -7.45
N PRO A 54 -3.55 -0.15 -7.98
CA PRO A 54 -4.92 -0.46 -7.59
C PRO A 54 -5.02 -0.63 -6.08
N VAL A 55 -6.02 0.02 -5.51
CA VAL A 55 -6.10 0.18 -4.06
C VAL A 55 -6.14 -1.14 -3.29
N ARG A 56 -6.87 -2.11 -3.82
CA ARG A 56 -7.11 -3.34 -3.06
C ARG A 56 -5.82 -4.09 -2.74
N PHE A 57 -4.93 -4.21 -3.72
CA PHE A 57 -3.70 -4.96 -3.49
C PHE A 57 -2.88 -4.33 -2.37
N LEU A 58 -2.65 -3.02 -2.46
CA LEU A 58 -1.80 -2.35 -1.47
C LEU A 58 -2.43 -2.43 -0.08
N ALA A 59 -3.73 -2.20 -0.01
CA ALA A 59 -4.43 -2.26 1.27
C ALA A 59 -4.33 -3.67 1.88
N ASN A 60 -4.61 -4.69 1.07
CA ASN A 60 -4.53 -6.07 1.58
C ASN A 60 -3.12 -6.42 2.03
N ALA A 61 -2.12 -5.98 1.28
CA ALA A 61 -0.73 -6.28 1.62
C ALA A 61 -0.34 -5.72 2.98
N PHE A 62 -0.92 -4.59 3.37
CA PHE A 62 -0.58 -3.97 4.64
C PHE A 62 -1.66 -4.16 5.70
N GLY A 63 -2.47 -5.20 5.56
CA GLY A 63 -3.31 -5.63 6.66
C GLY A 63 -4.76 -5.14 6.63
N VAL A 64 -5.18 -4.48 5.56
CA VAL A 64 -6.58 -4.10 5.44
C VAL A 64 -7.32 -5.26 4.79
N SER A 65 -8.30 -5.83 5.48
CA SER A 65 -9.07 -6.92 4.90
C SER A 65 -10.04 -6.39 3.86
N ASP A 66 -10.57 -7.27 3.04
CA ASP A 66 -11.55 -6.87 2.04
C ASP A 66 -12.77 -6.20 2.67
N ASP A 67 -13.15 -6.62 3.86
CA ASP A 67 -14.27 -5.99 4.57
C ASP A 67 -13.96 -4.55 4.95
N GLY A 68 -12.70 -4.19 5.06
CA GLY A 68 -12.28 -2.84 5.38
C GLY A 68 -12.10 -1.95 4.16
N ILE A 69 -12.36 -2.47 2.96
CA ILE A 69 -12.21 -1.71 1.73
C ILE A 69 -13.61 -1.47 1.17
N LYS A 70 -14.03 -0.20 1.13
CA LYS A 70 -15.36 0.16 0.67
C LYS A 70 -15.29 1.19 -0.43
N TRP A 71 -16.25 1.14 -1.33
CA TRP A 71 -16.32 2.09 -2.43
C TRP A 71 -17.70 2.71 -2.47
N ASP A 72 -17.77 4.03 -2.47
CA ASP A 72 -19.03 4.77 -2.59
C ASP A 72 -19.05 5.41 -3.97
N ALA A 73 -19.87 4.86 -4.86
CA ALA A 73 -19.92 5.35 -6.23
C ALA A 73 -20.54 6.74 -6.33
N ALA A 74 -21.43 7.09 -5.40
CA ALA A 74 -22.07 8.40 -5.44
C ALA A 74 -21.10 9.53 -5.18
N THR A 75 -20.16 9.34 -4.25
CA THR A 75 -19.17 10.34 -3.92
C THR A 75 -17.81 10.05 -4.54
N ARG A 76 -17.67 8.90 -5.21
CA ARG A 76 -16.43 8.42 -5.81
C ARG A 76 -15.32 8.37 -4.76
N THR A 77 -15.64 7.82 -3.61
CA THR A 77 -14.72 7.78 -2.47
C THR A 77 -14.43 6.33 -2.07
N ALA A 78 -13.15 6.04 -1.90
CA ALA A 78 -12.70 4.77 -1.36
C ALA A 78 -12.43 4.95 0.13
N THR A 79 -12.84 3.99 0.94
CA THR A 79 -12.57 3.99 2.37
C THR A 79 -11.75 2.75 2.70
N LEU A 80 -10.64 2.94 3.39
CA LEU A 80 -9.79 1.85 3.83
C LEU A 80 -9.75 1.90 5.35
N SER A 81 -10.14 0.81 5.99
CA SER A 81 -10.16 0.76 7.45
C SER A 81 -9.32 -0.39 7.95
N SER A 82 -8.38 -0.11 8.83
CA SER A 82 -7.53 -1.12 9.45
C SER A 82 -7.29 -0.73 10.90
N GLY A 83 -7.90 -1.49 11.81
CA GLY A 83 -7.74 -1.19 13.23
C GLY A 83 -8.20 0.23 13.53
N SER A 84 -7.28 1.05 13.99
CA SER A 84 -7.60 2.42 14.37
C SER A 84 -7.39 3.42 13.24
N VAL A 85 -7.01 2.96 12.05
CA VAL A 85 -6.74 3.87 10.93
C VAL A 85 -7.87 3.79 9.92
N THR A 86 -8.41 4.94 9.55
CA THR A 86 -9.41 5.05 8.50
C THR A 86 -8.96 6.08 7.49
N VAL A 87 -8.84 5.67 6.24
CA VAL A 87 -8.39 6.54 5.15
C VAL A 87 -9.54 6.71 4.17
N LEU A 88 -9.84 7.96 3.81
CA LEU A 88 -10.85 8.26 2.80
C LEU A 88 -10.17 8.97 1.65
N VAL A 89 -10.34 8.42 0.45
CA VAL A 89 -9.73 8.99 -0.74
C VAL A 89 -10.81 9.17 -1.79
N THR A 90 -10.97 10.42 -2.24
CA THR A 90 -11.95 10.73 -3.28
C THR A 90 -11.23 10.95 -4.61
N ILE A 91 -11.78 10.38 -5.67
CA ILE A 91 -11.17 10.48 -7.00
C ILE A 91 -11.04 11.93 -7.40
N ASP A 92 -9.89 12.26 -7.98
CA ASP A 92 -9.57 13.59 -8.52
C ASP A 92 -9.40 14.69 -7.47
N GLU A 93 -9.46 14.35 -6.19
CA GLU A 93 -9.22 15.34 -5.13
C GLU A 93 -7.75 15.39 -4.77
N PRO A 94 -7.19 16.57 -4.55
CA PRO A 94 -5.75 16.69 -4.25
C PRO A 94 -5.42 16.39 -2.79
N GLN A 95 -6.34 15.81 -2.06
CA GLN A 95 -6.09 15.45 -0.67
C GLN A 95 -6.93 14.24 -0.30
N MET A 96 -6.50 13.56 0.75
CA MET A 96 -7.26 12.48 1.36
C MET A 96 -7.39 12.80 2.84
N THR A 97 -8.17 12.01 3.57
CA THR A 97 -8.21 12.17 5.03
C THR A 97 -7.71 10.89 5.68
N VAL A 98 -6.98 11.06 6.77
CA VAL A 98 -6.51 9.95 7.60
C VAL A 98 -7.02 10.24 8.99
N ASN A 99 -7.93 9.41 9.47
CA ASN A 99 -8.59 9.61 10.76
C ASN A 99 -9.19 11.01 10.89
N GLY A 100 -9.76 11.49 9.78
CA GLY A 100 -10.43 12.80 9.75
C GLY A 100 -9.54 13.98 9.46
N GLU A 101 -8.23 13.79 9.37
CA GLU A 101 -7.30 14.89 9.09
C GLU A 101 -6.89 14.90 7.64
N ALA A 102 -6.89 16.06 7.02
CA ALA A 102 -6.54 16.19 5.61
C ALA A 102 -5.05 15.98 5.40
N VAL A 103 -4.72 15.20 4.38
CA VAL A 103 -3.35 14.94 3.96
C VAL A 103 -3.27 15.26 2.48
N ALA A 104 -2.37 16.16 2.10
CA ALA A 104 -2.23 16.55 0.71
C ALA A 104 -1.66 15.39 -0.12
N LEU A 105 -2.15 15.28 -1.35
CA LEU A 105 -1.65 14.30 -2.31
C LEU A 105 -0.96 15.04 -3.44
N ASP A 106 0.24 14.59 -3.79
CA ASP A 106 0.95 15.16 -4.93
C ASP A 106 0.26 14.79 -6.23
N SER A 107 -0.39 13.64 -6.23
CA SER A 107 -1.14 13.17 -7.40
C SER A 107 -2.45 12.60 -6.90
N PRO A 108 -3.59 13.10 -7.41
CA PRO A 108 -4.88 12.59 -6.94
C PRO A 108 -5.12 11.14 -7.32
N ALA A 109 -6.00 10.48 -6.60
CA ALA A 109 -6.47 9.16 -6.99
C ALA A 109 -7.22 9.26 -8.31
N ILE A 110 -7.13 8.24 -9.14
CA ILE A 110 -7.78 8.23 -10.44
C ILE A 110 -8.52 6.91 -10.65
N ILE A 111 -9.44 6.91 -11.62
CA ILE A 111 -10.05 5.70 -12.11
C ILE A 111 -9.58 5.48 -13.53
N GLU A 112 -9.04 4.30 -13.80
CA GLU A 112 -8.58 3.95 -15.13
C GLU A 112 -8.90 2.48 -15.35
N ASN A 113 -9.53 2.16 -16.46
CA ASN A 113 -9.95 0.78 -16.78
C ASN A 113 -10.78 0.16 -15.66
N ASN A 114 -11.67 0.97 -15.08
CA ASN A 114 -12.55 0.56 -13.99
C ASN A 114 -11.83 0.15 -12.72
N ARG A 115 -10.60 0.60 -12.54
CA ARG A 115 -9.83 0.37 -11.32
C ARG A 115 -9.51 1.70 -10.67
N THR A 116 -9.62 1.75 -9.35
CA THR A 116 -9.20 2.93 -8.58
C THR A 116 -7.72 2.79 -8.28
N TYR A 117 -6.95 3.76 -8.75
CA TYR A 117 -5.51 3.79 -8.51
C TYR A 117 -5.19 4.86 -7.50
N LEU A 118 -4.36 4.55 -6.54
CA LEU A 118 -3.96 5.47 -5.47
C LEU A 118 -2.45 5.66 -5.50
N PRO A 119 -1.98 6.86 -5.10
CA PRO A 119 -0.53 7.07 -4.98
C PRO A 119 0.02 6.16 -3.90
N VAL A 120 1.02 5.36 -4.27
CA VAL A 120 1.54 4.33 -3.37
C VAL A 120 2.11 4.92 -2.10
N ARG A 121 2.93 5.98 -2.22
CA ARG A 121 3.59 6.55 -1.04
C ARG A 121 2.61 7.08 -0.01
N ALA A 122 1.60 7.82 -0.47
CA ALA A 122 0.64 8.41 0.45
C ALA A 122 -0.13 7.34 1.23
N ILE A 123 -0.59 6.31 0.51
CA ILE A 123 -1.36 5.25 1.16
C ILE A 123 -0.46 4.42 2.07
N ALA A 124 0.77 4.11 1.63
CA ALA A 124 1.70 3.36 2.46
C ALA A 124 2.00 4.12 3.76
N ASN A 125 2.24 5.44 3.66
CA ASN A 125 2.48 6.24 4.86
C ASN A 125 1.28 6.18 5.78
N ALA A 126 0.07 6.30 5.25
CA ALA A 126 -1.14 6.26 6.06
C ALA A 126 -1.29 4.91 6.77
N LEU A 127 -0.83 3.85 6.14
CA LEU A 127 -0.93 2.50 6.70
C LEU A 127 0.30 2.11 7.54
N GLY A 128 1.18 3.07 7.82
CA GLY A 128 2.26 2.84 8.77
C GLY A 128 3.65 2.61 8.19
N VAL A 129 3.82 2.78 6.88
CA VAL A 129 5.14 2.64 6.26
C VAL A 129 5.81 4.00 6.23
N SER A 130 6.97 4.13 6.86
CA SER A 130 7.67 5.42 6.88
C SER A 130 8.37 5.65 5.54
N ASN A 131 8.65 6.92 5.25
CA ASN A 131 9.35 7.27 4.00
C ASN A 131 10.71 6.60 3.89
N ASP A 132 11.39 6.38 5.00
CA ASP A 132 12.70 5.72 4.98
C ASP A 132 12.60 4.28 4.51
N ASN A 133 11.41 3.69 4.59
CA ASN A 133 11.18 2.32 4.21
C ASN A 133 10.50 2.19 2.85
N ILE A 134 10.47 3.26 2.08
CA ILE A 134 9.95 3.25 0.72
C ILE A 134 11.12 3.60 -0.19
N THR A 135 11.57 2.63 -0.98
CA THR A 135 12.72 2.82 -1.85
C THR A 135 12.35 2.55 -3.30
N TRP A 136 13.08 3.17 -4.19
CA TRP A 136 12.85 3.06 -5.62
C TRP A 136 14.13 2.69 -6.34
N ASP A 137 14.08 1.66 -7.17
CA ASP A 137 15.21 1.24 -8.00
C ASP A 137 14.88 1.59 -9.45
N ALA A 138 15.52 2.62 -9.98
CA ALA A 138 15.25 3.09 -11.32
C ALA A 138 15.75 2.12 -12.39
N THR A 139 16.70 1.26 -12.05
CA THR A 139 17.22 0.29 -12.99
C THR A 139 16.19 -0.77 -13.32
N THR A 140 15.43 -1.21 -12.33
CA THR A 140 14.42 -2.25 -12.51
C THR A 140 13.01 -1.71 -12.47
N ASN A 141 12.84 -0.39 -12.25
CA ASN A 141 11.54 0.26 -12.10
C ASN A 141 10.72 -0.40 -10.97
N THR A 142 11.39 -0.71 -9.89
CA THR A 142 10.79 -1.42 -8.77
C THR A 142 10.75 -0.57 -7.52
N ALA A 143 9.58 -0.52 -6.89
CA ALA A 143 9.43 0.11 -5.58
C ALA A 143 9.42 -0.99 -4.52
N THR A 144 10.08 -0.74 -3.40
CA THR A 144 10.08 -1.64 -2.26
C THR A 144 9.53 -0.90 -1.05
N LEU A 145 8.53 -1.49 -0.41
CA LEU A 145 7.87 -0.93 0.76
C LEU A 145 8.05 -1.91 1.90
N ILE A 146 8.53 -1.42 3.03
CA ILE A 146 8.76 -2.27 4.21
C ILE A 146 7.98 -1.72 5.39
N LYS A 147 7.06 -2.51 5.90
CA LYS A 147 6.29 -2.11 7.06
C LYS A 147 6.66 -2.90 8.30
#